data_96a160e91f869d82b1b3d79c6d213b38
#
_entry.id   96a160e91f869d82b1b3d79c6d213b38
#
_cell.length_a   1.000
_cell.length_b   1.000
_cell.length_c   1.000
_cell.angle_alpha   90.00
_cell.angle_beta   90.00
_cell.angle_gamma   90.00
#
_symmetry.space_group_name_H-M   'P 1'
#
loop_
_entity.id
_entity.type
_entity.pdbx_description
1 polymer ?
#
loop_
_entity_poly.entity_id
_entity_poly.type
_entity_poly.pdbx_seq_one_letter_code
_entity_poly.pdbx_strand_id
1 'polypeptide(L)'
;MKKVITVFVLVGILASCNTSKTNATSENNQSKEKTMNNKEIVGTFLGAVAKQDAETMRKFANADYIQHNPFVPSGLEPFIGLLPVLKENGTYAENVRLFQDGDYVFMHNIWKNAKPFGADEMVAFDIIRVDENGKVAEHWDAMTVLVKETASGRTQTDGATTVEDLDKTEANKALVTSFINDIPMGKNQDKIAEYISAEQYDQHNPQIKDGLNGLGEFFQYLASQNIVFKYNKLHKVLGEGNFVLTVSEGQLMGINQVFYDLFRVKDGKIVEHWDVIQEIPTEGLAHNNGMFGFKN
;
A
#
# COMPACT_ATOMS: atom_id res chain seq x y z
N MET A 1 25.42 -9.86 -55.04
CA MET A 1 26.13 -11.04 -55.51
C MET A 1 27.44 -11.17 -54.72
N LYS A 2 27.54 -12.15 -53.86
CA LYS A 2 28.77 -12.89 -53.49
C LYS A 2 28.35 -13.91 -52.41
N LYS A 3 28.32 -15.16 -52.87
CA LYS A 3 28.11 -16.37 -52.06
C LYS A 3 29.38 -16.64 -51.25
N VAL A 4 29.26 -17.03 -50.01
CA VAL A 4 30.34 -17.65 -49.24
C VAL A 4 29.90 -19.03 -48.78
N ILE A 5 30.72 -19.99 -49.11
CA ILE A 5 30.55 -21.44 -49.01
C ILE A 5 30.96 -21.85 -47.58
N THR A 6 30.14 -22.67 -46.94
CA THR A 6 30.45 -23.32 -45.66
C THR A 6 31.11 -24.67 -45.91
N VAL A 7 32.28 -24.88 -45.33
CA VAL A 7 33.02 -26.17 -45.35
C VAL A 7 32.67 -26.93 -44.09
N PHE A 8 32.17 -28.15 -44.26
CA PHE A 8 32.05 -29.17 -43.21
C PHE A 8 33.36 -29.93 -43.07
N VAL A 9 33.86 -29.99 -41.83
CA VAL A 9 34.94 -30.95 -41.47
C VAL A 9 34.33 -32.00 -40.55
N LEU A 10 34.30 -33.23 -41.04
CA LEU A 10 33.91 -34.44 -40.33
C LEU A 10 35.16 -35.03 -39.69
N VAL A 11 35.21 -35.15 -38.37
CA VAL A 11 36.24 -35.95 -37.67
C VAL A 11 35.56 -37.08 -36.95
N GLY A 12 35.76 -38.31 -37.43
CA GLY A 12 35.36 -39.52 -36.77
C GLY A 12 36.37 -39.91 -35.69
N ILE A 13 35.86 -40.32 -34.53
CA ILE A 13 36.65 -41.01 -33.50
C ILE A 13 35.96 -42.29 -33.10
N LEU A 14 36.73 -43.33 -33.11
CA LEU A 14 36.44 -44.73 -32.89
C LEU A 14 35.96 -45.03 -31.46
N ALA A 15 35.01 -45.91 -31.34
CA ALA A 15 34.50 -46.48 -30.11
C ALA A 15 35.55 -47.35 -29.40
N SER A 16 35.66 -47.14 -28.07
CA SER A 16 36.25 -48.13 -27.16
C SER A 16 35.21 -48.42 -26.08
N CYS A 17 34.66 -49.63 -26.08
CA CYS A 17 33.80 -50.14 -25.03
C CYS A 17 34.61 -50.39 -23.76
N ASN A 18 34.25 -49.76 -22.66
CA ASN A 18 34.63 -50.20 -21.34
C ASN A 18 33.39 -50.21 -20.44
N THR A 19 32.94 -51.42 -20.08
CA THR A 19 31.79 -51.66 -19.19
C THR A 19 32.21 -51.42 -17.75
N SER A 20 31.78 -50.30 -17.19
CA SER A 20 31.79 -50.07 -15.75
C SER A 20 30.36 -49.83 -15.30
N LYS A 21 29.83 -50.74 -14.44
CA LYS A 21 28.58 -50.58 -13.76
C LYS A 21 28.67 -49.39 -12.82
N THR A 22 28.05 -48.28 -13.17
CA THR A 22 27.78 -47.19 -12.25
C THR A 22 26.30 -47.19 -11.85
N ASN A 23 26.08 -47.29 -10.54
CA ASN A 23 24.78 -47.12 -9.93
C ASN A 23 24.19 -45.74 -10.33
N ALA A 24 23.10 -45.76 -11.04
CA ALA A 24 22.31 -44.55 -11.28
C ALA A 24 21.62 -44.16 -9.96
N THR A 25 22.22 -43.23 -9.23
CA THR A 25 21.48 -42.41 -8.26
C THR A 25 20.57 -41.49 -9.07
N SER A 26 19.27 -41.76 -8.99
CA SER A 26 18.25 -40.85 -9.51
C SER A 26 18.34 -39.56 -8.70
N GLU A 27 19.00 -38.55 -9.25
CA GLU A 27 18.84 -37.17 -8.76
C GLU A 27 17.37 -36.79 -8.95
N ASN A 28 16.65 -36.78 -7.83
CA ASN A 28 15.29 -36.30 -7.72
C ASN A 28 15.33 -34.79 -7.89
N ASN A 29 15.29 -34.33 -9.14
CA ASN A 29 15.14 -32.92 -9.50
C ASN A 29 13.69 -32.52 -9.15
N GLN A 30 13.36 -32.45 -7.85
CA GLN A 30 12.23 -31.68 -7.39
C GLN A 30 12.59 -30.20 -7.66
N SER A 31 12.10 -29.68 -8.77
CA SER A 31 11.98 -28.24 -8.94
C SER A 31 11.25 -27.72 -7.70
N LYS A 32 11.96 -27.05 -6.78
CA LYS A 32 11.29 -26.29 -5.72
C LYS A 32 10.34 -25.32 -6.42
N GLU A 33 9.07 -25.60 -6.35
CA GLU A 33 8.04 -24.62 -6.73
C GLU A 33 8.37 -23.34 -5.98
N LYS A 34 8.68 -22.28 -6.71
CA LYS A 34 8.99 -20.98 -6.10
C LYS A 34 7.73 -20.50 -5.42
N THR A 35 7.67 -20.56 -4.09
CA THR A 35 6.57 -19.98 -3.33
C THR A 35 6.50 -18.48 -3.61
N MET A 36 5.34 -18.02 -4.03
CA MET A 36 5.08 -16.60 -4.27
C MET A 36 5.21 -15.82 -2.95
N ASN A 37 5.82 -14.65 -2.99
CA ASN A 37 5.79 -13.74 -1.85
C ASN A 37 4.45 -12.97 -1.80
N ASN A 38 4.17 -12.28 -0.67
CA ASN A 38 2.88 -11.62 -0.47
C ASN A 38 2.59 -10.51 -1.49
N LYS A 39 3.61 -9.76 -1.95
CA LYS A 39 3.44 -8.79 -3.05
C LYS A 39 3.02 -9.46 -4.37
N GLU A 40 3.61 -10.64 -4.69
CA GLU A 40 3.25 -11.41 -5.88
C GLU A 40 1.81 -11.96 -5.78
N ILE A 41 1.39 -12.43 -4.60
CA ILE A 41 0.03 -12.93 -4.32
C ILE A 41 -0.98 -11.80 -4.51
N VAL A 42 -0.77 -10.67 -3.83
CA VAL A 42 -1.64 -9.50 -3.90
C VAL A 42 -1.69 -8.94 -5.33
N GLY A 43 -0.54 -8.83 -6.01
CA GLY A 43 -0.48 -8.38 -7.40
C GLY A 43 -1.28 -9.31 -8.34
N THR A 44 -1.23 -10.63 -8.13
CA THR A 44 -2.02 -11.60 -8.90
C THR A 44 -3.51 -11.46 -8.64
N PHE A 45 -3.91 -11.31 -7.37
CA PHE A 45 -5.29 -11.08 -6.97
C PHE A 45 -5.86 -9.79 -7.57
N LEU A 46 -5.16 -8.66 -7.41
CA LEU A 46 -5.57 -7.37 -7.97
C LEU A 46 -5.57 -7.37 -9.51
N GLY A 47 -4.63 -8.07 -10.14
CA GLY A 47 -4.63 -8.31 -11.58
C GLY A 47 -5.86 -9.09 -12.05
N ALA A 48 -6.34 -10.03 -11.24
CA ALA A 48 -7.58 -10.77 -11.49
C ALA A 48 -8.81 -9.87 -11.31
N VAL A 49 -8.83 -9.01 -10.30
CA VAL A 49 -9.89 -7.99 -10.11
C VAL A 49 -9.99 -7.10 -11.37
N ALA A 50 -8.87 -6.56 -11.83
CA ALA A 50 -8.82 -5.70 -13.02
C ALA A 50 -9.30 -6.40 -14.31
N LYS A 51 -9.02 -7.70 -14.44
CA LYS A 51 -9.43 -8.53 -15.59
C LYS A 51 -10.81 -9.17 -15.41
N GLN A 52 -11.43 -9.04 -14.22
CA GLN A 52 -12.66 -9.72 -13.83
C GLN A 52 -12.55 -11.26 -13.91
N ASP A 53 -11.38 -11.77 -13.60
CA ASP A 53 -11.10 -13.20 -13.54
C ASP A 53 -11.50 -13.75 -12.17
N ALA A 54 -12.79 -14.06 -12.02
CA ALA A 54 -13.34 -14.58 -10.78
C ALA A 54 -12.72 -15.94 -10.36
N GLU A 55 -12.25 -16.75 -11.32
CA GLU A 55 -11.60 -18.02 -11.03
C GLU A 55 -10.26 -17.81 -10.32
N THR A 56 -9.43 -16.93 -10.85
CA THR A 56 -8.16 -16.53 -10.22
C THR A 56 -8.40 -15.85 -8.86
N MET A 57 -9.43 -15.00 -8.72
CA MET A 57 -9.78 -14.43 -7.43
C MET A 57 -10.11 -15.49 -6.38
N ARG A 58 -10.94 -16.50 -6.71
CA ARG A 58 -11.24 -17.62 -5.81
C ARG A 58 -10.02 -18.48 -5.48
N LYS A 59 -9.06 -18.56 -6.38
CA LYS A 59 -7.80 -19.24 -6.13
C LYS A 59 -6.90 -18.50 -5.15
N PHE A 60 -6.87 -17.17 -5.17
CA PHE A 60 -5.94 -16.35 -4.40
C PHE A 60 -6.55 -15.67 -3.17
N ALA A 61 -7.85 -15.76 -2.94
CA ALA A 61 -8.50 -15.21 -1.76
C ALA A 61 -9.33 -16.27 -1.01
N ASN A 62 -9.58 -15.99 0.27
CA ASN A 62 -10.47 -16.80 1.09
C ASN A 62 -11.94 -16.55 0.72
N ALA A 63 -12.77 -17.55 0.82
CA ALA A 63 -14.21 -17.43 0.59
C ALA A 63 -14.87 -16.46 1.60
N ASP A 64 -14.37 -16.46 2.84
CA ASP A 64 -14.76 -15.59 3.94
C ASP A 64 -13.90 -14.32 4.04
N TYR A 65 -13.35 -13.87 2.90
CA TYR A 65 -12.62 -12.61 2.78
C TYR A 65 -13.33 -11.45 3.50
N ILE A 66 -12.60 -10.77 4.37
CA ILE A 66 -13.15 -9.70 5.19
C ILE A 66 -12.86 -8.36 4.54
N GLN A 67 -13.90 -7.57 4.33
CA GLN A 67 -13.83 -6.21 3.80
C GLN A 67 -14.02 -5.19 4.93
N HIS A 68 -13.17 -4.17 4.97
CA HIS A 68 -13.29 -3.05 5.92
C HIS A 68 -13.64 -1.72 5.24
N ASN A 69 -13.67 -1.66 3.90
CA ASN A 69 -14.30 -0.52 3.22
C ASN A 69 -15.80 -0.54 3.53
N PRO A 70 -16.36 0.50 4.16
CA PRO A 70 -17.73 0.47 4.68
C PRO A 70 -18.80 0.34 3.59
N PHE A 71 -18.47 0.66 2.34
CA PHE A 71 -19.42 0.69 1.22
C PHE A 71 -19.28 -0.52 0.28
N VAL A 72 -18.29 -1.39 0.52
CA VAL A 72 -18.05 -2.60 -0.27
C VAL A 72 -18.51 -3.82 0.51
N PRO A 73 -19.35 -4.71 -0.06
CA PRO A 73 -19.81 -5.90 0.65
C PRO A 73 -18.67 -6.81 1.10
N SER A 74 -18.78 -7.37 2.31
CA SER A 74 -17.83 -8.35 2.85
C SER A 74 -18.11 -9.74 2.31
N GLY A 75 -17.04 -10.54 2.15
CA GLY A 75 -17.06 -11.85 1.51
C GLY A 75 -16.60 -11.79 0.05
N LEU A 76 -15.95 -12.85 -0.41
CA LEU A 76 -15.35 -12.86 -1.74
C LEU A 76 -16.40 -12.83 -2.86
N GLU A 77 -17.48 -13.62 -2.76
CA GLU A 77 -18.52 -13.65 -3.81
C GLU A 77 -19.30 -12.33 -3.91
N PRO A 78 -19.70 -11.67 -2.80
CA PRO A 78 -20.26 -10.32 -2.87
C PRO A 78 -19.33 -9.30 -3.51
N PHE A 79 -18.02 -9.36 -3.23
CA PHE A 79 -17.03 -8.50 -3.87
C PHE A 79 -16.91 -8.78 -5.37
N ILE A 80 -16.85 -10.05 -5.79
CA ILE A 80 -16.87 -10.43 -7.22
C ILE A 80 -18.13 -9.87 -7.92
N GLY A 81 -19.27 -9.84 -7.21
CA GLY A 81 -20.52 -9.28 -7.71
C GLY A 81 -20.47 -7.79 -8.06
N LEU A 82 -19.50 -7.03 -7.55
CA LEU A 82 -19.30 -5.60 -7.89
C LEU A 82 -18.48 -5.38 -9.17
N LEU A 83 -17.73 -6.38 -9.62
CA LEU A 83 -16.82 -6.21 -10.76
C LEU A 83 -17.52 -5.72 -12.04
N PRO A 84 -18.76 -6.16 -12.39
CA PRO A 84 -19.46 -5.64 -13.54
C PRO A 84 -19.66 -4.11 -13.50
N VAL A 85 -19.94 -3.54 -12.31
CA VAL A 85 -20.12 -2.10 -12.12
C VAL A 85 -18.81 -1.36 -12.38
N LEU A 86 -17.68 -1.86 -11.90
CA LEU A 86 -16.37 -1.27 -12.16
C LEU A 86 -16.03 -1.31 -13.64
N LYS A 87 -16.34 -2.43 -14.32
CA LYS A 87 -16.12 -2.57 -15.75
C LYS A 87 -16.94 -1.61 -16.59
N GLU A 88 -18.24 -1.52 -16.29
CA GLU A 88 -19.16 -0.64 -17.03
C GLU A 88 -18.69 0.82 -16.98
N ASN A 89 -18.14 1.24 -15.84
CA ASN A 89 -17.59 2.58 -15.66
C ASN A 89 -16.14 2.70 -16.15
N GLY A 90 -15.49 1.61 -16.54
CA GLY A 90 -14.08 1.60 -16.91
C GLY A 90 -13.16 1.95 -15.72
N THR A 91 -13.60 1.65 -14.48
CA THR A 91 -12.87 1.98 -13.25
C THR A 91 -11.64 1.08 -13.11
N TYR A 92 -10.49 1.69 -12.82
CA TYR A 92 -9.23 0.97 -12.56
C TYR A 92 -8.34 1.73 -11.61
N ALA A 93 -7.38 1.03 -10.99
CA ALA A 93 -6.36 1.62 -10.13
C ALA A 93 -4.99 1.63 -10.80
N GLU A 94 -4.28 2.73 -10.65
CA GLU A 94 -2.86 2.89 -10.96
C GLU A 94 -2.08 2.81 -9.64
N ASN A 95 -1.20 1.82 -9.50
CA ASN A 95 -0.38 1.70 -8.31
C ASN A 95 0.82 2.65 -8.40
N VAL A 96 0.97 3.51 -7.40
CA VAL A 96 2.08 4.48 -7.27
C VAL A 96 3.19 3.90 -6.41
N ARG A 97 2.83 3.26 -5.28
CA ARG A 97 3.76 2.64 -4.32
C ARG A 97 3.20 1.34 -3.80
N LEU A 98 4.06 0.34 -3.60
CA LEU A 98 3.73 -0.98 -3.11
C LEU A 98 4.77 -1.42 -2.07
N PHE A 99 4.31 -1.73 -0.87
CA PHE A 99 5.12 -2.09 0.28
C PHE A 99 4.63 -3.37 0.93
N GLN A 100 5.50 -4.00 1.74
CA GLN A 100 5.16 -5.18 2.54
C GLN A 100 5.74 -5.08 3.96
N ASP A 101 4.92 -5.42 4.95
CA ASP A 101 5.35 -5.62 6.35
C ASP A 101 4.71 -6.90 6.89
N GLY A 102 5.50 -7.96 7.03
CA GLY A 102 5.02 -9.27 7.43
C GLY A 102 3.91 -9.79 6.50
N ASP A 103 2.74 -10.04 7.07
CA ASP A 103 1.56 -10.54 6.36
C ASP A 103 0.77 -9.45 5.61
N TYR A 104 1.15 -8.20 5.78
CA TYR A 104 0.46 -7.06 5.19
C TYR A 104 1.19 -6.53 3.96
N VAL A 105 0.43 -6.29 2.89
CA VAL A 105 0.86 -5.53 1.72
C VAL A 105 0.05 -4.24 1.70
N PHE A 106 0.72 -3.10 1.61
CA PHE A 106 0.07 -1.80 1.61
C PHE A 106 0.50 -0.96 0.40
N MET A 107 -0.44 -0.17 -0.11
CA MET A 107 -0.32 0.47 -1.41
C MET A 107 -0.84 1.90 -1.36
N HIS A 108 -0.23 2.75 -2.18
CA HIS A 108 -0.73 4.08 -2.52
C HIS A 108 -1.17 4.06 -3.98
N ASN A 109 -2.44 4.32 -4.24
CA ASN A 109 -3.08 4.14 -5.53
C ASN A 109 -3.79 5.41 -6.00
N ILE A 110 -3.90 5.56 -7.33
CA ILE A 110 -4.82 6.49 -7.97
C ILE A 110 -5.92 5.67 -8.64
N TRP A 111 -7.16 5.92 -8.27
CA TRP A 111 -8.32 5.35 -8.93
C TRP A 111 -8.81 6.28 -10.03
N LYS A 112 -8.97 5.74 -11.23
CA LYS A 112 -9.44 6.42 -12.44
C LYS A 112 -10.83 5.97 -12.80
N ASN A 113 -11.62 6.87 -13.43
CA ASN A 113 -13.03 6.62 -13.73
C ASN A 113 -13.78 6.14 -12.47
N ALA A 114 -13.47 6.74 -11.36
CA ALA A 114 -13.85 6.30 -10.02
C ALA A 114 -15.25 6.77 -9.59
N LYS A 115 -16.15 7.09 -10.55
CA LYS A 115 -17.55 7.50 -10.31
C LYS A 115 -18.33 6.57 -9.38
N PRO A 116 -18.15 5.22 -9.43
CA PRO A 116 -18.77 4.34 -8.45
C PRO A 116 -18.37 4.64 -6.98
N PHE A 117 -17.23 5.31 -6.77
CA PHE A 117 -16.72 5.73 -5.47
C PHE A 117 -16.96 7.21 -5.17
N GLY A 118 -17.62 7.96 -6.07
CA GLY A 118 -18.09 9.33 -5.83
C GLY A 118 -17.37 10.44 -6.62
N ALA A 119 -16.28 10.16 -7.34
CA ALA A 119 -15.57 11.15 -8.16
C ALA A 119 -14.94 10.53 -9.42
N ASP A 120 -14.46 11.35 -10.36
CA ASP A 120 -13.76 10.84 -11.56
C ASP A 120 -12.37 10.25 -11.21
N GLU A 121 -11.66 10.89 -10.28
CA GLU A 121 -10.35 10.44 -9.81
C GLU A 121 -10.28 10.50 -8.29
N MET A 122 -9.72 9.45 -7.67
CA MET A 122 -9.53 9.39 -6.23
C MET A 122 -8.11 8.91 -5.92
N VAL A 123 -7.57 9.35 -4.79
CA VAL A 123 -6.35 8.82 -4.19
C VAL A 123 -6.75 7.92 -3.02
N ALA A 124 -6.05 6.80 -2.86
CA ALA A 124 -6.33 5.81 -1.84
C ALA A 124 -5.07 5.20 -1.25
N PHE A 125 -5.15 4.82 0.02
CA PHE A 125 -4.29 3.80 0.62
C PHE A 125 -5.10 2.52 0.81
N ASP A 126 -4.55 1.41 0.29
CA ASP A 126 -5.11 0.07 0.43
C ASP A 126 -4.16 -0.78 1.27
N ILE A 127 -4.70 -1.60 2.16
CA ILE A 127 -3.96 -2.57 2.97
C ILE A 127 -4.61 -3.94 2.75
N ILE A 128 -3.82 -4.93 2.37
CA ILE A 128 -4.27 -6.31 2.18
C ILE A 128 -3.46 -7.22 3.10
N ARG A 129 -4.15 -8.06 3.86
CA ARG A 129 -3.51 -9.12 4.63
C ARG A 129 -3.59 -10.45 3.88
N VAL A 130 -2.45 -11.10 3.78
CA VAL A 130 -2.30 -12.47 3.26
C VAL A 130 -2.18 -13.40 4.47
N ASP A 131 -2.92 -14.51 4.45
CA ASP A 131 -2.87 -15.49 5.54
C ASP A 131 -1.69 -16.48 5.37
N GLU A 132 -1.54 -17.37 6.33
CA GLU A 132 -0.51 -18.40 6.38
C GLU A 132 -0.58 -19.42 5.22
N ASN A 133 -1.72 -19.50 4.54
CA ASN A 133 -1.93 -20.35 3.37
C ASN A 133 -1.64 -19.63 2.05
N GLY A 134 -1.17 -18.39 2.09
CA GLY A 134 -0.93 -17.56 0.91
C GLY A 134 -2.22 -17.08 0.24
N LYS A 135 -3.27 -16.82 1.01
CA LYS A 135 -4.55 -16.31 0.53
C LYS A 135 -4.80 -14.90 1.02
N VAL A 136 -5.34 -14.06 0.16
CA VAL A 136 -5.90 -12.76 0.54
C VAL A 136 -7.07 -13.01 1.48
N ALA A 137 -6.94 -12.53 2.70
CA ALA A 137 -7.89 -12.80 3.77
C ALA A 137 -8.67 -11.56 4.21
N GLU A 138 -8.09 -10.36 4.04
CA GLU A 138 -8.65 -9.13 4.61
C GLU A 138 -8.17 -7.89 3.86
N HIS A 139 -9.02 -6.88 3.74
CA HIS A 139 -8.72 -5.63 3.07
C HIS A 139 -9.25 -4.43 3.84
N TRP A 140 -8.43 -3.41 3.97
CA TRP A 140 -8.76 -2.08 4.49
C TRP A 140 -8.35 -1.04 3.46
N ASP A 141 -9.09 0.03 3.38
CA ASP A 141 -8.73 1.19 2.59
C ASP A 141 -9.28 2.48 3.18
N ALA A 142 -8.74 3.58 2.71
CA ALA A 142 -9.35 4.89 2.77
C ALA A 142 -9.09 5.59 1.43
N MET A 143 -10.07 6.39 0.98
CA MET A 143 -9.96 7.11 -0.27
C MET A 143 -10.58 8.51 -0.16
N THR A 144 -10.01 9.44 -0.92
CA THR A 144 -10.51 10.81 -1.04
C THR A 144 -10.39 11.29 -2.49
N VAL A 145 -11.12 12.35 -2.83
CA VAL A 145 -11.05 12.95 -4.17
C VAL A 145 -9.62 13.42 -4.45
N LEU A 146 -9.07 13.04 -5.59
CA LEU A 146 -7.76 13.52 -6.04
C LEU A 146 -7.86 15.01 -6.41
N VAL A 147 -7.10 15.87 -5.71
CA VAL A 147 -7.00 17.30 -6.02
C VAL A 147 -5.87 17.56 -7.01
N LYS A 148 -6.09 18.49 -7.91
CA LYS A 148 -5.12 18.83 -8.96
C LYS A 148 -3.99 19.73 -8.48
N GLU A 149 -4.27 20.59 -7.50
CA GLU A 149 -3.33 21.56 -6.96
C GLU A 149 -3.35 21.48 -5.43
N THR A 150 -2.19 21.23 -4.84
CA THR A 150 -2.00 21.26 -3.39
C THR A 150 -1.39 22.58 -2.94
N ALA A 151 -1.46 22.89 -1.66
CA ALA A 151 -0.90 24.12 -1.10
C ALA A 151 0.64 24.19 -1.23
N SER A 152 1.32 23.05 -1.32
CA SER A 152 2.76 22.94 -1.54
C SER A 152 3.17 23.09 -3.01
N GLY A 153 2.22 22.99 -3.96
CA GLY A 153 2.50 22.90 -5.40
C GLY A 153 2.90 21.49 -5.86
N ARG A 154 2.95 20.51 -4.96
CA ARG A 154 3.15 19.08 -5.28
C ARG A 154 1.81 18.45 -5.66
N THR A 155 1.85 17.18 -6.11
CA THR A 155 0.62 16.38 -6.22
C THR A 155 0.45 15.50 -4.98
N GLN A 156 -0.74 14.95 -4.77
CA GLN A 156 -0.99 14.00 -3.67
C GLN A 156 -0.24 12.69 -3.85
N THR A 157 0.41 12.44 -4.98
CA THR A 157 0.97 11.14 -5.33
C THR A 157 2.38 11.16 -5.89
N ASP A 158 2.97 12.33 -6.21
CA ASP A 158 4.37 12.42 -6.61
C ASP A 158 5.34 12.18 -5.43
N GLY A 159 6.61 12.43 -5.61
CA GLY A 159 7.66 12.21 -4.61
C GLY A 159 8.31 10.83 -4.67
N ALA A 160 9.01 10.45 -3.62
CA ALA A 160 9.84 9.25 -3.60
C ALA A 160 9.03 7.96 -3.66
N THR A 161 9.54 6.95 -4.40
CA THR A 161 8.92 5.61 -4.53
C THR A 161 9.90 4.47 -4.21
N THR A 162 11.18 4.75 -4.13
CA THR A 162 12.21 3.73 -3.89
C THR A 162 12.33 3.42 -2.42
N VAL A 163 12.19 2.15 -2.07
CA VAL A 163 12.44 1.65 -0.70
C VAL A 163 13.95 1.57 -0.46
N GLU A 164 14.39 2.20 0.60
CA GLU A 164 15.78 2.21 1.09
C GLU A 164 15.80 1.81 2.57
N ASP A 165 16.97 1.60 3.15
CA ASP A 165 17.16 1.39 4.61
C ASP A 165 16.31 0.23 5.19
N LEU A 166 16.22 -0.91 4.50
CA LEU A 166 15.44 -2.07 4.95
C LEU A 166 15.82 -2.55 6.36
N ASP A 167 17.07 -2.38 6.75
CA ASP A 167 17.59 -2.70 8.08
C ASP A 167 17.11 -1.75 9.16
N LYS A 168 16.56 -0.58 8.80
CA LYS A 168 16.04 0.44 9.71
C LYS A 168 14.50 0.42 9.85
N THR A 169 13.81 -0.53 9.21
CA THR A 169 12.33 -0.60 9.20
C THR A 169 11.73 -0.43 10.59
N GLU A 170 12.16 -1.22 11.57
CA GLU A 170 11.60 -1.16 12.93
C GLU A 170 11.96 0.15 13.67
N ALA A 171 13.14 0.70 13.43
CA ALA A 171 13.53 2.00 14.00
C ALA A 171 12.67 3.13 13.40
N ASN A 172 12.39 3.10 12.10
CA ASN A 172 11.53 4.07 11.43
C ASN A 172 10.07 3.96 11.88
N LYS A 173 9.54 2.73 12.06
CA LYS A 173 8.22 2.50 12.66
C LYS A 173 8.12 3.06 14.08
N ALA A 174 9.15 2.86 14.90
CA ALA A 174 9.21 3.39 16.27
C ALA A 174 9.25 4.93 16.30
N LEU A 175 10.05 5.55 15.40
CA LEU A 175 10.10 7.01 15.23
C LEU A 175 8.72 7.58 14.89
N VAL A 176 8.07 7.04 13.85
CA VAL A 176 6.76 7.51 13.39
C VAL A 176 5.67 7.25 14.45
N THR A 177 5.71 6.09 15.14
CA THR A 177 4.80 5.82 16.25
C THR A 177 4.93 6.87 17.37
N SER A 178 6.16 7.27 17.71
CA SER A 178 6.42 8.31 18.69
C SER A 178 5.92 9.67 18.21
N PHE A 179 6.15 10.00 16.95
CA PHE A 179 5.62 11.22 16.31
C PHE A 179 4.09 11.29 16.39
N ILE A 180 3.37 10.21 16.01
CA ILE A 180 1.90 10.18 16.07
C ILE A 180 1.41 10.38 17.52
N ASN A 181 2.05 9.74 18.48
CA ASN A 181 1.67 9.88 19.90
C ASN A 181 1.93 11.29 20.44
N ASP A 182 3.06 11.90 20.11
CA ASP A 182 3.47 13.17 20.68
C ASP A 182 2.78 14.35 19.97
N ILE A 183 2.64 14.32 18.65
CA ILE A 183 2.18 15.48 17.88
C ILE A 183 0.67 15.43 17.62
N PRO A 184 0.10 14.60 16.70
CA PRO A 184 -1.33 14.66 16.41
C PRO A 184 -2.22 14.13 17.57
N MET A 185 -1.73 13.23 18.42
CA MET A 185 -2.42 12.82 19.64
C MET A 185 -2.21 13.80 20.81
N GLY A 186 -1.30 14.76 20.69
CA GLY A 186 -1.16 15.91 21.57
C GLY A 186 -0.44 15.66 22.91
N LYS A 187 0.38 14.60 23.04
CA LYS A 187 1.09 14.33 24.29
C LYS A 187 2.25 15.29 24.54
N ASN A 188 3.03 15.64 23.48
CA ASN A 188 4.21 16.49 23.57
C ASN A 188 4.39 17.30 22.27
N GLN A 189 3.45 18.17 21.95
CA GLN A 189 3.42 18.88 20.66
C GLN A 189 4.65 19.81 20.41
N ASP A 190 5.31 20.26 21.45
CA ASP A 190 6.54 21.04 21.41
C ASP A 190 7.74 20.28 20.82
N LYS A 191 7.67 18.94 20.77
CA LYS A 191 8.72 18.08 20.23
C LYS A 191 8.71 17.92 18.71
N ILE A 192 7.86 18.61 17.99
CA ILE A 192 7.69 18.41 16.54
C ILE A 192 9.02 18.48 15.76
N ALA A 193 9.95 19.37 16.13
CA ALA A 193 11.26 19.49 15.53
C ALA A 193 12.23 18.32 15.86
N GLU A 194 11.88 17.47 16.85
CA GLU A 194 12.64 16.25 17.12
C GLU A 194 12.34 15.17 16.08
N TYR A 195 11.18 15.19 15.46
CA TYR A 195 10.71 14.20 14.50
C TYR A 195 10.89 14.62 13.05
N ILE A 196 10.51 15.85 12.70
CA ILE A 196 10.50 16.36 11.33
C ILE A 196 11.84 17.03 11.01
N SER A 197 12.35 16.81 9.80
CA SER A 197 13.54 17.49 9.31
C SER A 197 13.31 19.00 9.14
N ALA A 198 14.25 19.79 9.59
CA ALA A 198 14.23 21.26 9.37
C ALA A 198 14.69 21.62 7.94
N GLU A 199 15.42 20.73 7.27
CA GLU A 199 16.00 21.00 5.94
C GLU A 199 15.05 20.58 4.81
N GLN A 200 14.27 19.49 5.02
CA GLN A 200 13.35 18.95 4.03
C GLN A 200 12.13 18.39 4.74
N TYR A 201 10.95 18.83 4.36
CA TYR A 201 9.68 18.19 4.69
C TYR A 201 8.71 18.44 3.54
N ASP A 202 8.70 17.51 2.60
CA ASP A 202 7.85 17.56 1.41
C ASP A 202 6.43 17.14 1.80
N GLN A 203 5.43 17.98 1.50
CA GLN A 203 4.06 17.78 1.94
C GLN A 203 3.12 17.58 0.76
N HIS A 204 2.36 16.49 0.80
CA HIS A 204 1.42 16.10 -0.25
C HIS A 204 -0.05 16.23 0.17
N ASN A 205 -0.33 16.63 1.40
CA ASN A 205 -1.68 16.99 1.82
C ASN A 205 -2.16 18.22 1.03
N PRO A 206 -3.42 18.21 0.53
CA PRO A 206 -3.95 19.31 -0.28
C PRO A 206 -3.86 20.70 0.36
N GLN A 207 -3.89 20.79 1.69
CA GLN A 207 -4.02 22.05 2.43
C GLN A 207 -2.74 22.52 3.13
N ILE A 208 -1.67 21.70 3.12
CA ILE A 208 -0.47 21.96 3.89
C ILE A 208 0.71 22.26 2.94
N LYS A 209 1.42 23.36 3.21
CA LYS A 209 2.65 23.73 2.50
C LYS A 209 3.85 22.92 2.99
N ASP A 210 4.92 22.88 2.20
CA ASP A 210 6.18 22.26 2.56
C ASP A 210 6.81 22.88 3.82
N GLY A 211 7.59 22.06 4.51
CA GLY A 211 8.42 22.45 5.65
C GLY A 211 7.65 22.63 6.96
N LEU A 212 8.41 22.73 8.05
CA LEU A 212 7.86 22.98 9.39
C LEU A 212 7.04 24.28 9.46
N ASN A 213 7.43 25.30 8.71
CA ASN A 213 6.69 26.56 8.66
C ASN A 213 5.29 26.36 8.04
N GLY A 214 5.20 25.61 6.93
CA GLY A 214 3.92 25.30 6.29
C GLY A 214 2.99 24.52 7.19
N LEU A 215 3.52 23.54 7.91
CA LEU A 215 2.77 22.77 8.91
C LEU A 215 2.33 23.67 10.08
N GLY A 216 3.21 24.59 10.55
CA GLY A 216 2.89 25.57 11.59
C GLY A 216 1.77 26.54 11.17
N GLU A 217 1.82 27.06 9.92
CA GLU A 217 0.76 27.90 9.36
C GLU A 217 -0.59 27.18 9.33
N PHE A 218 -0.59 25.90 8.97
CA PHE A 218 -1.80 25.08 8.95
C PHE A 218 -2.42 24.93 10.35
N PHE A 219 -1.63 24.59 11.36
CA PHE A 219 -2.13 24.50 12.75
C PHE A 219 -2.60 25.84 13.30
N GLN A 220 -1.92 26.94 12.98
CA GLN A 220 -2.36 28.30 13.36
C GLN A 220 -3.70 28.65 12.70
N TYR A 221 -3.87 28.28 11.43
CA TYR A 221 -5.16 28.46 10.74
C TYR A 221 -6.28 27.68 11.44
N LEU A 222 -6.08 26.39 11.73
CA LEU A 222 -7.07 25.58 12.44
C LEU A 222 -7.46 26.21 13.80
N ALA A 223 -6.46 26.63 14.57
CA ALA A 223 -6.67 27.29 15.86
C ALA A 223 -7.44 28.60 15.73
N SER A 224 -7.14 29.44 14.72
CA SER A 224 -7.83 30.69 14.44
C SER A 224 -9.32 30.52 14.10
N GLN A 225 -9.66 29.37 13.51
CA GLN A 225 -11.03 29.00 13.15
C GLN A 225 -11.74 28.18 14.23
N ASN A 226 -11.09 27.92 15.39
CA ASN A 226 -11.56 27.00 16.44
C ASN A 226 -11.84 25.57 15.91
N ILE A 227 -11.09 25.14 14.90
CA ILE A 227 -11.22 23.81 14.34
C ILE A 227 -10.40 22.84 15.18
N VAL A 228 -11.06 21.79 15.69
CA VAL A 228 -10.41 20.69 16.39
C VAL A 228 -9.85 19.72 15.36
N PHE A 229 -8.54 19.46 15.46
CA PHE A 229 -7.82 18.40 14.77
C PHE A 229 -7.12 17.56 15.84
N LYS A 230 -7.47 16.30 15.93
CA LYS A 230 -6.91 15.41 16.95
C LYS A 230 -7.00 13.95 16.54
N TYR A 231 -5.91 13.22 16.71
CA TYR A 231 -5.93 11.76 16.67
C TYR A 231 -6.28 11.22 18.06
N ASN A 232 -7.21 10.26 18.10
CA ASN A 232 -7.67 9.65 19.32
C ASN A 232 -6.99 8.29 19.58
N LYS A 233 -6.73 7.53 18.49
CA LYS A 233 -6.15 6.19 18.59
C LYS A 233 -5.35 5.85 17.33
N LEU A 234 -4.19 5.26 17.52
CA LEU A 234 -3.38 4.63 16.49
C LEU A 234 -3.74 3.14 16.45
N HIS A 235 -4.24 2.67 15.30
CA HIS A 235 -4.71 1.31 15.11
C HIS A 235 -3.67 0.39 14.49
N LYS A 236 -2.86 0.90 13.54
CA LYS A 236 -1.86 0.11 12.82
C LYS A 236 -0.66 0.97 12.43
N VAL A 237 0.51 0.35 12.47
CA VAL A 237 1.76 0.88 11.91
C VAL A 237 2.35 -0.20 11.03
N LEU A 238 2.60 0.11 9.78
CA LEU A 238 3.23 -0.77 8.79
C LEU A 238 4.45 -0.06 8.22
N GLY A 239 5.53 -0.80 7.93
CA GLY A 239 6.76 -0.21 7.40
C GLY A 239 7.51 -1.14 6.46
N GLU A 240 8.17 -0.56 5.46
CA GLU A 240 9.18 -1.22 4.66
C GLU A 240 10.32 -0.23 4.40
N GLY A 241 11.48 -0.49 4.99
CA GLY A 241 12.63 0.40 4.90
C GLY A 241 12.34 1.79 5.48
N ASN A 242 12.50 2.78 4.63
CA ASN A 242 12.30 4.19 4.95
C ASN A 242 10.84 4.68 4.82
N PHE A 243 9.89 3.82 4.43
CA PHE A 243 8.46 4.16 4.36
C PHE A 243 7.69 3.55 5.53
N VAL A 244 6.83 4.36 6.16
CA VAL A 244 5.97 3.94 7.27
C VAL A 244 4.57 4.48 7.05
N LEU A 245 3.57 3.57 6.98
CA LEU A 245 2.15 3.90 6.94
C LEU A 245 1.56 3.76 8.34
N THR A 246 0.78 4.74 8.77
CA THR A 246 -0.03 4.65 9.98
C THR A 246 -1.51 4.72 9.66
N VAL A 247 -2.33 4.02 10.44
CA VAL A 247 -3.79 4.10 10.42
C VAL A 247 -4.27 4.56 11.77
N SER A 248 -4.87 5.75 11.82
CA SER A 248 -5.37 6.36 13.03
C SER A 248 -6.84 6.72 12.92
N GLU A 249 -7.55 6.79 14.05
CA GLU A 249 -8.87 7.42 14.15
C GLU A 249 -8.76 8.73 14.92
N GLY A 250 -9.62 9.68 14.59
CA GLY A 250 -9.63 10.97 15.27
C GLY A 250 -10.79 11.86 14.83
N GLN A 251 -10.60 13.15 15.01
CA GLN A 251 -11.62 14.16 14.66
C GLN A 251 -10.98 15.30 13.88
N LEU A 252 -11.71 15.74 12.85
CA LEU A 252 -11.44 16.97 12.12
C LEU A 252 -12.77 17.69 11.88
N MET A 253 -12.84 18.97 12.25
CA MET A 253 -14.07 19.78 12.12
C MET A 253 -15.31 19.19 12.84
N GLY A 254 -15.10 18.43 13.93
CA GLY A 254 -16.18 17.77 14.65
C GLY A 254 -16.67 16.46 14.02
N ILE A 255 -16.07 16.02 12.92
CA ILE A 255 -16.41 14.78 12.21
C ILE A 255 -15.37 13.72 12.57
N ASN A 256 -15.82 12.50 12.85
CA ASN A 256 -14.92 11.36 13.06
C ASN A 256 -14.29 10.95 11.73
N GLN A 257 -12.97 10.85 11.73
CA GLN A 257 -12.16 10.55 10.54
C GLN A 257 -11.26 9.34 10.78
N VAL A 258 -11.00 8.61 9.71
CA VAL A 258 -9.83 7.75 9.60
C VAL A 258 -8.72 8.52 8.88
N PHE A 259 -7.50 8.39 9.39
CA PHE A 259 -6.29 8.99 8.84
C PHE A 259 -5.36 7.87 8.43
N TYR A 260 -5.02 7.84 7.15
CA TYR A 260 -3.96 7.02 6.58
C TYR A 260 -2.82 7.96 6.24
N ASP A 261 -1.72 7.89 6.99
CA ASP A 261 -0.56 8.75 6.82
C ASP A 261 0.64 7.91 6.40
N LEU A 262 1.21 8.19 5.24
CA LEU A 262 2.46 7.62 4.77
C LEU A 262 3.59 8.62 4.99
N PHE A 263 4.62 8.18 5.69
CA PHE A 263 5.82 8.95 5.97
C PHE A 263 7.02 8.34 5.28
N ARG A 264 7.92 9.19 4.80
CA ARG A 264 9.28 8.77 4.45
C ARG A 264 10.26 9.33 5.46
N VAL A 265 11.10 8.43 5.96
CA VAL A 265 12.14 8.73 6.95
C VAL A 265 13.51 8.72 6.26
N LYS A 266 14.35 9.70 6.60
CA LYS A 266 15.74 9.78 6.17
C LYS A 266 16.59 10.31 7.33
N ASP A 267 17.71 9.67 7.61
CA ASP A 267 18.65 10.06 8.67
C ASP A 267 17.97 10.28 10.04
N GLY A 268 16.97 9.43 10.37
CA GLY A 268 16.23 9.49 11.63
C GLY A 268 15.26 10.67 11.74
N LYS A 269 14.85 11.26 10.61
CA LYS A 269 13.87 12.35 10.54
C LYS A 269 12.82 12.06 9.47
N ILE A 270 11.58 12.49 9.72
CA ILE A 270 10.52 12.51 8.72
C ILE A 270 10.85 13.63 7.72
N VAL A 271 10.92 13.26 6.44
CA VAL A 271 11.29 14.19 5.35
C VAL A 271 10.20 14.34 4.31
N GLU A 272 9.14 13.51 4.35
CA GLU A 272 8.06 13.56 3.36
C GLU A 272 6.80 12.91 3.94
N HIS A 273 5.62 13.41 3.56
CA HIS A 273 4.34 12.99 4.07
C HIS A 273 3.24 13.03 3.01
N TRP A 274 2.49 11.96 2.91
CA TRP A 274 1.25 11.81 2.14
C TRP A 274 0.14 11.38 3.08
N ASP A 275 -1.08 11.80 2.83
CA ASP A 275 -2.23 11.33 3.58
C ASP A 275 -3.49 11.11 2.74
N VAL A 276 -4.37 10.31 3.29
CA VAL A 276 -5.76 10.17 2.91
C VAL A 276 -6.60 10.26 4.18
N ILE A 277 -7.50 11.23 4.22
CA ILE A 277 -8.41 11.47 5.32
C ILE A 277 -9.83 11.19 4.82
N GLN A 278 -10.53 10.28 5.48
CA GLN A 278 -11.89 9.89 5.10
C GLN A 278 -12.80 9.91 6.33
N GLU A 279 -14.03 10.40 6.16
CA GLU A 279 -15.07 10.33 7.18
C GLU A 279 -15.39 8.87 7.53
N ILE A 280 -15.56 8.59 8.82
CA ILE A 280 -16.06 7.31 9.30
C ILE A 280 -17.58 7.34 9.20
N PRO A 281 -18.20 6.64 8.24
CA PRO A 281 -19.64 6.72 8.02
C PRO A 281 -20.40 5.99 9.13
N THR A 282 -21.57 6.51 9.47
CA THR A 282 -22.48 5.93 10.46
C THR A 282 -23.70 5.28 9.83
N GLU A 283 -23.92 5.48 8.52
CA GLU A 283 -25.06 4.95 7.77
C GLU A 283 -24.64 4.52 6.37
N GLY A 284 -25.50 3.81 5.66
CA GLY A 284 -25.22 3.31 4.31
C GLY A 284 -24.19 2.19 4.26
N LEU A 285 -23.91 1.51 5.39
CA LEU A 285 -22.88 0.51 5.51
C LEU A 285 -23.27 -0.80 4.81
N ALA A 286 -22.35 -1.36 4.02
CA ALA A 286 -22.53 -2.66 3.37
C ALA A 286 -22.30 -3.84 4.33
N HIS A 287 -21.66 -3.61 5.47
CA HIS A 287 -21.35 -4.61 6.51
C HIS A 287 -21.04 -3.92 7.85
N ASN A 288 -20.87 -4.71 8.93
CA ASN A 288 -20.59 -4.23 10.30
C ASN A 288 -19.16 -4.52 10.78
N ASN A 289 -18.20 -4.74 9.89
CA ASN A 289 -16.81 -5.06 10.28
C ASN A 289 -16.06 -3.82 10.82
N GLY A 290 -16.57 -2.62 10.53
CA GLY A 290 -15.88 -1.35 10.80
C GLY A 290 -14.65 -1.14 9.92
N MET A 291 -14.07 0.08 9.99
CA MET A 291 -12.89 0.48 9.20
C MET A 291 -11.56 0.07 9.85
N PHE A 292 -11.60 -0.54 11.02
CA PHE A 292 -10.45 -0.98 11.80
C PHE A 292 -10.54 -2.50 12.03
N GLY A 293 -9.95 -3.05 13.07
CA GLY A 293 -10.01 -4.50 13.35
C GLY A 293 -8.74 -5.22 12.93
N PHE A 294 -7.63 -4.47 12.83
CA PHE A 294 -6.32 -5.06 12.55
C PHE A 294 -5.94 -6.10 13.59
N LYS A 295 -5.44 -7.24 13.12
CA LYS A 295 -4.83 -8.24 14.00
C LYS A 295 -3.47 -7.73 14.50
N ASN A 296 -3.20 -7.94 15.77
CA ASN A 296 -1.93 -7.61 16.42
C ASN A 296 -0.84 -8.58 16.01
#